data_0fcf4268e4bacf9ecd514790e3a1aff8
#
_entry.id   0fcf4268e4bacf9ecd514790e3a1aff8
#
_cell.length_a   1.000
_cell.length_b   1.000
_cell.length_c   1.000
_cell.angle_alpha   90.00
_cell.angle_beta   90.00
_cell.angle_gamma   90.00
#
_symmetry.space_group_name_H-M   'P 1'
#
loop_
_entity.id
_entity.type
_entity.pdbx_description
1 polymer ?
#
loop_
_entity_poly.entity_id
_entity_poly.type
_entity_poly.pdbx_seq_one_letter_code
_entity_poly.pdbx_strand_id
1 'polypeptide(L)'
;MFSVQRRLESIALSLCLLLTWAASATAAVPATIAVEGRLMNAAAGPVTDGNYQVTFRLYAGENAKSPAWTEKVAKLVVKNSVFRHHLGSISKLSSKDIDAAKAGWLGVQVAAEPEMSRRRVHAVPYAWRAALA
;
A
#
# COMPACT_ATOMS: atom_id res chain seq x y z
N MET A 1 35.49 41.10 34.78
CA MET A 1 36.08 39.78 34.41
C MET A 1 35.12 38.63 34.62
N PHE A 2 34.43 38.51 35.74
CA PHE A 2 33.48 37.44 36.04
C PHE A 2 32.19 37.50 35.17
N SER A 3 31.74 38.64 34.70
CA SER A 3 30.54 38.80 33.90
C SER A 3 30.66 38.26 32.47
N VAL A 4 31.85 38.26 31.89
CA VAL A 4 32.12 37.76 30.53
C VAL A 4 32.10 36.22 30.50
N GLN A 5 32.62 35.59 31.54
CA GLN A 5 32.67 34.12 31.67
C GLN A 5 31.27 33.53 31.85
N ARG A 6 30.40 34.19 32.62
CA ARG A 6 28.99 33.80 32.75
C ARG A 6 28.19 33.89 31.43
N ARG A 7 28.51 34.89 30.63
CA ARG A 7 27.86 35.04 29.31
C ARG A 7 28.27 33.99 28.33
N LEU A 8 29.51 33.53 28.35
CA LEU A 8 30.02 32.46 27.50
C LEU A 8 29.41 31.10 27.88
N GLU A 9 29.24 30.83 29.17
CA GLU A 9 28.57 29.61 29.62
C GLU A 9 27.09 29.57 29.25
N SER A 10 26.41 30.71 29.33
CA SER A 10 25.01 30.83 28.91
C SER A 10 24.82 30.63 27.40
N ILE A 11 25.74 31.11 26.58
CA ILE A 11 25.73 30.92 25.14
C ILE A 11 26.02 29.47 24.77
N ALA A 12 26.96 28.80 25.43
CA ALA A 12 27.27 27.40 25.24
C ALA A 12 26.10 26.48 25.60
N LEU A 13 25.42 26.75 26.70
CA LEU A 13 24.22 26.06 27.15
C LEU A 13 23.03 26.24 26.14
N SER A 14 22.83 27.45 25.65
CA SER A 14 21.81 27.72 24.63
C SER A 14 22.11 27.03 23.32
N LEU A 15 23.37 26.95 22.89
CA LEU A 15 23.77 26.27 21.68
C LEU A 15 23.59 24.74 21.78
N CYS A 16 23.89 24.14 22.93
CA CYS A 16 23.63 22.73 23.17
C CYS A 16 22.13 22.38 23.17
N LEU A 17 21.29 23.27 23.68
CA LEU A 17 19.84 23.06 23.69
C LEU A 17 19.21 23.11 22.29
N LEU A 18 19.79 23.89 21.39
CA LEU A 18 19.32 23.99 19.99
C LEU A 18 19.71 22.78 19.13
N LEU A 19 20.73 22.03 19.51
CA LEU A 19 21.19 20.83 18.78
C LEU A 19 20.42 19.56 19.10
N THR A 20 19.57 19.56 20.11
CA THR A 20 18.79 18.40 20.54
C THR A 20 17.45 18.22 19.80
N TRP A 21 17.11 19.14 18.89
CA TRP A 21 15.91 19.07 18.08
C TRP A 21 16.19 18.52 16.67
N ALA A 22 17.12 17.60 16.55
CA ALA A 22 17.22 16.78 15.36
C ALA A 22 16.00 15.84 15.36
N ALA A 23 14.90 16.27 14.74
CA ALA A 23 13.73 15.42 14.53
C ALA A 23 14.18 14.17 13.79
N SER A 24 14.04 13.01 14.42
CA SER A 24 14.22 11.73 13.75
C SER A 24 13.18 11.65 12.65
N ALA A 25 13.58 11.89 11.42
CA ALA A 25 12.74 11.63 10.27
C ALA A 25 12.56 10.11 10.16
N THR A 26 11.47 9.59 10.71
CA THR A 26 11.06 8.20 10.46
C THR A 26 10.63 8.12 9.01
N ALA A 27 11.41 7.40 8.20
CA ALA A 27 11.02 7.09 6.84
C ALA A 27 9.71 6.29 6.89
N ALA A 28 8.64 6.85 6.33
CA ALA A 28 7.37 6.15 6.23
C ALA A 28 7.54 4.96 5.28
N VAL A 29 7.30 3.75 5.77
CA VAL A 29 7.26 2.55 4.93
C VAL A 29 5.97 2.62 4.12
N PRO A 30 6.04 2.59 2.78
CA PRO A 30 4.84 2.61 1.96
C PRO A 30 3.99 1.37 2.24
N ALA A 31 2.73 1.60 2.63
CA ALA A 31 1.75 0.56 2.93
C ALA A 31 1.10 0.06 1.65
N THR A 32 1.83 -0.73 0.88
CA THR A 32 1.33 -1.30 -0.38
C THR A 32 1.58 -2.79 -0.47
N ILE A 33 0.67 -3.51 -1.17
CA ILE A 33 0.87 -4.91 -1.53
C ILE A 33 1.19 -5.00 -3.02
N ALA A 34 2.34 -5.54 -3.36
CA ALA A 34 2.64 -5.86 -4.75
C ALA A 34 1.83 -7.07 -5.21
N VAL A 35 1.09 -6.91 -6.29
CA VAL A 35 0.36 -7.98 -6.95
C VAL A 35 0.83 -8.10 -8.40
N GLU A 36 0.93 -9.33 -8.87
CA GLU A 36 1.21 -9.65 -10.26
C GLU A 36 0.21 -10.70 -10.73
N GLY A 37 -0.28 -10.55 -11.92
CA GLY A 37 -1.26 -11.46 -12.46
C GLY A 37 -1.23 -11.53 -13.98
N ARG A 38 -1.98 -12.47 -14.51
CA ARG A 38 -2.16 -12.65 -15.94
C ARG A 38 -3.62 -12.41 -16.31
N LEU A 39 -3.85 -11.52 -17.27
CA LEU A 39 -5.16 -11.33 -17.86
C LEU A 39 -5.31 -12.25 -19.07
N MET A 40 -6.46 -12.92 -19.13
CA MET A 40 -6.82 -13.74 -20.28
C MET A 40 -8.21 -13.32 -20.77
N ASN A 41 -8.47 -13.51 -22.06
CA ASN A 41 -9.81 -13.36 -22.62
C ASN A 41 -10.71 -14.54 -22.24
N ALA A 42 -11.99 -14.48 -22.60
CA ALA A 42 -12.96 -15.52 -22.29
C ALA A 42 -12.61 -16.90 -22.90
N ALA A 43 -11.81 -16.94 -23.95
CA ALA A 43 -11.31 -18.16 -24.60
C ALA A 43 -9.99 -18.67 -23.99
N ALA A 44 -9.58 -18.16 -22.83
CA ALA A 44 -8.31 -18.47 -22.16
C ALA A 44 -7.06 -18.12 -22.98
N GLY A 45 -7.20 -17.22 -23.95
CA GLY A 45 -6.10 -16.70 -24.77
C GLY A 45 -5.54 -15.38 -24.22
N PRO A 46 -4.41 -14.92 -24.78
CA PRO A 46 -3.80 -13.68 -24.38
C PRO A 46 -4.68 -12.47 -24.74
N VAL A 47 -4.58 -11.42 -23.93
CA VAL A 47 -5.20 -10.12 -24.24
C VAL A 47 -4.20 -9.22 -24.97
N THR A 48 -4.71 -8.25 -25.73
CA THR A 48 -3.90 -7.25 -26.41
C THR A 48 -3.16 -6.37 -25.40
N ASP A 49 -1.91 -6.06 -25.66
CA ASP A 49 -1.13 -5.09 -24.86
C ASP A 49 -1.83 -3.74 -24.84
N GLY A 50 -1.84 -3.09 -23.70
CA GLY A 50 -2.45 -1.79 -23.54
C GLY A 50 -2.79 -1.44 -22.10
N ASN A 51 -3.60 -0.39 -21.96
CA ASN A 51 -4.09 0.08 -20.66
C ASN A 51 -5.51 -0.43 -20.44
N TYR A 52 -5.74 -1.00 -19.28
CA TYR A 52 -7.04 -1.52 -18.87
C TYR A 52 -7.51 -0.84 -17.59
N GLN A 53 -8.80 -0.58 -17.50
CA GLN A 53 -9.42 -0.19 -16.24
C GLN A 53 -9.63 -1.45 -15.41
N VAL A 54 -9.05 -1.48 -14.21
CA VAL A 54 -9.14 -2.64 -13.32
C VAL A 54 -9.54 -2.19 -11.92
N THR A 55 -10.45 -2.91 -11.32
CA THR A 55 -10.85 -2.71 -9.94
C THR A 55 -10.37 -3.87 -9.09
N PHE A 56 -9.62 -3.57 -8.04
CA PHE A 56 -9.17 -4.54 -7.05
C PHE A 56 -10.01 -4.41 -5.78
N ARG A 57 -10.43 -5.54 -5.23
CA ARG A 57 -11.19 -5.59 -3.98
C ARG A 57 -10.61 -6.63 -3.04
N LEU A 58 -10.49 -6.27 -1.78
CA LEU A 58 -10.15 -7.22 -0.72
C LEU A 58 -11.41 -7.61 0.03
N TYR A 59 -11.57 -8.91 0.24
CA TYR A 59 -12.72 -9.50 0.93
C TYR A 59 -12.27 -10.33 2.13
N ALA A 60 -13.12 -10.44 3.13
CA ALA A 60 -12.89 -11.26 4.30
C ALA A 60 -13.03 -12.76 4.03
N GLY A 61 -13.68 -13.13 2.94
CA GLY A 61 -13.92 -14.52 2.55
C GLY A 61 -14.19 -14.67 1.05
N GLU A 62 -14.09 -15.87 0.55
CA GLU A 62 -14.32 -16.19 -0.85
C GLU A 62 -15.72 -15.77 -1.32
N ASN A 63 -16.72 -15.95 -0.45
CA ASN A 63 -18.12 -15.65 -0.74
C ASN A 63 -18.66 -14.39 -0.05
N ALA A 64 -17.78 -13.57 0.51
CA ALA A 64 -18.20 -12.31 1.15
C ALA A 64 -18.87 -11.39 0.14
N LYS A 65 -20.02 -10.81 0.51
CA LYS A 65 -20.81 -9.97 -0.39
C LYS A 65 -20.25 -8.58 -0.58
N SER A 66 -19.62 -8.04 0.47
CA SER A 66 -19.08 -6.67 0.47
C SER A 66 -17.56 -6.71 0.65
N PRO A 67 -16.83 -5.91 -0.13
CA PRO A 67 -15.38 -5.78 0.03
C PRO A 67 -15.04 -5.00 1.30
N ALA A 68 -13.95 -5.38 1.94
CA ALA A 68 -13.37 -4.60 3.03
C ALA A 68 -12.60 -3.37 2.52
N TRP A 69 -12.10 -3.46 1.31
CA TRP A 69 -11.34 -2.39 0.65
C TRP A 69 -11.43 -2.51 -0.87
N THR A 70 -11.42 -1.36 -1.55
CA THR A 70 -11.53 -1.29 -3.01
C THR A 70 -10.56 -0.25 -3.56
N GLU A 71 -9.91 -0.59 -4.67
CA GLU A 71 -9.06 0.32 -5.43
C GLU A 71 -9.36 0.21 -6.92
N LYS A 72 -9.63 1.34 -7.55
CA LYS A 72 -9.88 1.43 -8.98
C LYS A 72 -8.68 2.02 -9.69
N VAL A 73 -8.13 1.29 -10.63
CA VAL A 73 -7.01 1.71 -11.47
C VAL A 73 -7.55 2.04 -12.85
N ALA A 74 -7.47 3.32 -13.24
CA ALA A 74 -8.02 3.77 -14.53
C ALA A 74 -7.22 3.26 -15.72
N LYS A 75 -5.89 3.14 -15.58
CA LYS A 75 -4.96 2.76 -16.65
C LYS A 75 -3.91 1.80 -16.13
N LEU A 76 -4.26 0.54 -15.99
CA LEU A 76 -3.31 -0.52 -15.64
C LEU A 76 -2.63 -1.02 -16.91
N VAL A 77 -1.31 -0.92 -16.95
CA VAL A 77 -0.52 -1.38 -18.10
C VAL A 77 -0.47 -2.91 -18.10
N VAL A 78 -0.90 -3.51 -19.19
CA VAL A 78 -0.83 -4.95 -19.45
C VAL A 78 0.08 -5.19 -20.66
N LYS A 79 1.11 -6.01 -20.47
CA LYS A 79 2.04 -6.40 -21.52
C LYS A 79 2.22 -7.92 -21.51
N ASN A 80 2.11 -8.55 -22.67
CA ASN A 80 2.15 -10.00 -22.80
C ASN A 80 1.18 -10.70 -21.84
N SER A 81 -0.01 -10.13 -21.66
CA SER A 81 -1.05 -10.58 -20.72
C SER A 81 -0.70 -10.45 -19.25
N VAL A 82 0.45 -9.90 -18.89
CA VAL A 82 0.92 -9.73 -17.51
C VAL A 82 0.71 -8.30 -17.04
N PHE A 83 0.22 -8.16 -15.81
CA PHE A 83 0.13 -6.89 -15.11
C PHE A 83 0.83 -6.96 -13.76
N ARG A 84 1.31 -5.80 -13.31
CA ARG A 84 1.84 -5.59 -11.96
C ARG A 84 1.21 -4.34 -11.38
N HIS A 85 0.85 -4.40 -10.12
CA HIS A 85 0.28 -3.25 -9.42
C HIS A 85 0.61 -3.30 -7.94
N HIS A 86 0.67 -2.12 -7.32
CA HIS A 86 0.81 -1.98 -5.88
C HIS A 86 -0.52 -1.53 -5.29
N LEU A 87 -1.23 -2.46 -4.65
CA LEU A 87 -2.47 -2.15 -3.93
C LEU A 87 -2.17 -1.17 -2.80
N GLY A 88 -2.98 -0.13 -2.69
CA GLY A 88 -2.76 0.94 -1.72
C GLY A 88 -2.02 2.15 -2.29
N SER A 89 -1.58 2.11 -3.55
CA SER A 89 -0.91 3.24 -4.22
C SER A 89 -1.87 4.34 -4.65
N ILE A 90 -3.15 4.03 -4.87
CA ILE A 90 -4.19 4.97 -5.26
C ILE A 90 -5.16 5.19 -4.10
N SER A 91 -5.78 4.12 -3.60
CA SER A 91 -6.63 4.14 -2.42
C SER A 91 -5.83 3.66 -1.21
N LYS A 92 -5.67 4.53 -0.21
CA LYS A 92 -4.91 4.19 0.99
C LYS A 92 -5.39 2.87 1.60
N LEU A 93 -4.45 1.98 1.86
CA LEU A 93 -4.67 0.73 2.53
C LEU A 93 -4.19 0.85 3.98
N SER A 94 -5.10 0.66 4.92
CA SER A 94 -4.82 0.80 6.35
C SER A 94 -4.77 -0.55 7.06
N SER A 95 -4.22 -0.58 8.27
CA SER A 95 -4.27 -1.77 9.13
C SER A 95 -5.71 -2.23 9.38
N LYS A 96 -6.64 -1.28 9.48
CA LYS A 96 -8.07 -1.53 9.65
C LYS A 96 -8.67 -2.30 8.49
N ASP A 97 -8.27 -1.96 7.25
CA ASP A 97 -8.72 -2.66 6.05
C ASP A 97 -8.18 -4.09 6.00
N ILE A 98 -6.94 -4.28 6.41
CA ILE A 98 -6.30 -5.60 6.50
C ILE A 98 -6.98 -6.47 7.55
N ASP A 99 -7.27 -5.90 8.72
CA ASP A 99 -7.97 -6.62 9.79
C ASP A 99 -9.40 -6.99 9.38
N ALA A 100 -10.09 -6.11 8.66
CA ALA A 100 -11.42 -6.38 8.12
C ALA A 100 -11.39 -7.45 7.03
N ALA A 101 -10.34 -7.49 6.21
CA ALA A 101 -10.16 -8.52 5.19
C ALA A 101 -9.70 -9.88 5.76
N LYS A 102 -9.29 -9.95 7.01
CA LYS A 102 -8.83 -11.18 7.69
C LYS A 102 -7.79 -11.97 6.89
N ALA A 103 -8.13 -13.16 6.43
CA ALA A 103 -7.26 -14.00 5.63
C ALA A 103 -6.98 -13.44 4.21
N GLY A 104 -7.74 -12.44 3.79
CA GLY A 104 -7.58 -11.72 2.54
C GLY A 104 -7.90 -12.55 1.29
N TRP A 105 -8.96 -12.18 0.63
CA TRP A 105 -9.32 -12.69 -0.68
C TRP A 105 -9.31 -11.51 -1.66
N LEU A 106 -8.58 -11.65 -2.76
CA LEU A 106 -8.49 -10.61 -3.78
C LEU A 106 -9.44 -10.91 -4.92
N GLY A 107 -10.33 -9.96 -5.19
CA GLY A 107 -11.17 -9.91 -6.37
C GLY A 107 -10.58 -8.94 -7.39
N VAL A 108 -10.58 -9.32 -8.65
CA VAL A 108 -10.11 -8.52 -9.78
C VAL A 108 -11.24 -8.41 -10.80
N GLN A 109 -11.58 -7.19 -11.15
CA GLN A 109 -12.60 -6.91 -12.16
C GLN A 109 -12.01 -6.01 -13.25
N VAL A 110 -12.09 -6.42 -14.49
CA VAL A 110 -11.64 -5.64 -15.64
C VAL A 110 -12.84 -4.89 -16.23
N ALA A 111 -12.78 -3.56 -16.26
CA ALA A 111 -13.84 -2.70 -16.77
C ALA A 111 -15.22 -3.08 -16.20
N ALA A 112 -16.20 -3.31 -17.06
CA ALA A 112 -17.56 -3.72 -16.70
C ALA A 112 -17.76 -5.25 -16.73
N GLU A 113 -16.69 -6.02 -16.96
CA GLU A 113 -16.75 -7.47 -16.96
C GLU A 113 -17.07 -8.02 -15.56
N PRO A 114 -17.63 -9.23 -15.43
CA PRO A 114 -17.81 -9.85 -14.13
C PRO A 114 -16.48 -10.00 -13.38
N GLU A 115 -16.53 -9.87 -12.07
CA GLU A 115 -15.37 -10.11 -11.22
C GLU A 115 -14.84 -11.54 -11.43
N MET A 116 -13.53 -11.67 -11.59
CA MET A 116 -12.87 -12.96 -11.70
C MET A 116 -13.00 -13.74 -10.40
N SER A 117 -12.81 -15.06 -10.45
CA SER A 117 -12.74 -15.90 -9.26
C SER A 117 -11.73 -15.35 -8.27
N ARG A 118 -12.16 -15.14 -7.05
CA ARG A 118 -11.31 -14.59 -6.00
C ARG A 118 -10.18 -15.53 -5.66
N ARG A 119 -9.02 -14.96 -5.40
CA ARG A 119 -7.82 -15.69 -5.00
C ARG A 119 -7.39 -15.27 -3.60
N ARG A 120 -6.97 -16.24 -2.83
CA ARG A 120 -6.44 -15.97 -1.50
C ARG A 120 -5.10 -15.21 -1.60
N VAL A 121 -4.98 -14.12 -0.86
CA VAL A 121 -3.75 -13.37 -0.76
C VAL A 121 -2.86 -14.02 0.29
N HIS A 122 -1.77 -14.62 -0.16
CA HIS A 122 -0.75 -15.19 0.71
C HIS A 122 0.29 -14.12 1.07
N ALA A 123 -0.14 -13.02 1.67
CA ALA A 123 0.78 -12.04 2.21
C ALA A 123 1.32 -12.50 3.55
N VAL A 124 2.54 -12.09 3.89
CA VAL A 124 3.11 -12.29 5.22
C VAL A 124 2.42 -11.31 6.17
N PRO A 125 1.39 -11.72 6.95
CA PRO A 125 0.47 -10.78 7.59
C PRO A 125 1.15 -9.95 8.68
N TYR A 126 2.18 -10.48 9.33
CA TYR A 126 2.82 -9.87 10.49
C TYR A 126 3.80 -8.74 10.11
N ALA A 127 4.60 -8.93 9.10
CA ALA A 127 5.49 -7.89 8.58
C ALA A 127 4.69 -6.68 8.07
N TRP A 128 3.53 -6.94 7.53
CA TRP A 128 2.61 -5.95 7.00
C TRP A 128 1.93 -5.14 8.10
N ARG A 129 1.46 -5.79 9.14
CA ARG A 129 0.90 -5.11 10.32
C ARG A 129 1.93 -4.19 10.98
N ALA A 130 3.18 -4.63 11.07
CA ALA A 130 4.26 -3.82 11.61
C ALA A 130 4.54 -2.58 10.75
N ALA A 131 4.43 -2.69 9.42
CA ALA A 131 4.62 -1.57 8.50
C ALA A 131 3.45 -0.56 8.53
N LEU A 132 2.24 -1.00 8.90
CA LEU A 132 1.03 -0.17 8.96
C LEU A 132 0.74 0.38 10.36
N ALA A 133 1.37 -0.15 11.36
CA ALA A 133 1.29 0.35 12.73
C ALA A 133 2.18 1.61 12.92
#